data_1693d0e2b918d12f781b3d76d65c85de
#
_entry.id   1693d0e2b918d12f781b3d76d65c85de
#
_cell.length_a   1.000
_cell.length_b   1.000
_cell.length_c   1.000
_cell.angle_alpha   90.00
_cell.angle_beta   90.00
_cell.angle_gamma   90.00
#
_symmetry.space_group_name_H-M   'P 1'
#
loop_
_entity.id
_entity.type
_entity.pdbx_description
1 polymer ?
#
loop_
_entity_poly.entity_id
_entity_poly.type
_entity_poly.pdbx_seq_one_letter_code
_entity_poly.pdbx_strand_id
1 'polypeptide(L)'
;SVHSKVEINFVYSTSSAGKKLSAIHQDLVGTTEQLFTDEINTDVDILFLCLGHGNSKAFLENNTFSNTTKIIDLSNDFRLTQDAVFQCKHFVYGLPELNKTAIKSAQFIANPGCFATAIQLAILPLAANGLVKDAIHVNAVTGATGAGTALSATTHFTWRVDNFSNYKA
;
A
#
# COMPACT_ATOMS: atom_id res chain seq x y z
N SER A 1 -9.03 2.25 14.28
CA SER A 1 -9.13 3.34 13.30
C SER A 1 -9.51 4.63 14.00
N VAL A 2 -8.90 5.75 13.60
CA VAL A 2 -9.32 7.08 14.05
C VAL A 2 -10.41 7.69 13.15
N HIS A 3 -10.78 7.00 12.07
CA HIS A 3 -11.82 7.45 11.16
C HIS A 3 -13.20 7.12 11.71
N SER A 4 -14.06 8.12 11.92
CA SER A 4 -15.36 7.98 12.60
C SER A 4 -16.40 7.11 11.88
N LYS A 5 -16.15 6.78 10.60
CA LYS A 5 -17.09 5.99 9.76
C LYS A 5 -16.48 4.66 9.33
N VAL A 6 -15.38 4.22 9.95
CA VAL A 6 -14.68 2.98 9.60
C VAL A 6 -14.53 2.11 10.83
N GLU A 7 -15.00 0.89 10.72
CA GLU A 7 -14.78 -0.18 11.68
C GLU A 7 -13.81 -1.19 11.09
N ILE A 8 -12.81 -1.63 11.88
CA ILE A 8 -11.89 -2.69 11.48
C ILE A 8 -12.54 -4.02 11.84
N ASN A 9 -13.02 -4.74 10.83
CA ASN A 9 -13.69 -6.01 11.01
C ASN A 9 -12.71 -7.11 11.41
N PHE A 10 -11.61 -7.27 10.66
CA PHE A 10 -10.57 -8.24 10.97
C PHE A 10 -9.19 -7.74 10.54
N VAL A 11 -8.15 -8.34 11.10
CA VAL A 11 -6.75 -8.15 10.70
C VAL A 11 -6.14 -9.53 10.47
N TYR A 12 -5.93 -9.87 9.20
CA TYR A 12 -5.46 -11.19 8.80
C TYR A 12 -3.94 -11.32 8.90
N SER A 13 -3.48 -12.40 9.51
CA SER A 13 -2.06 -12.80 9.51
C SER A 13 -1.92 -14.27 9.90
N THR A 14 -1.38 -15.10 9.01
CA THR A 14 -1.12 -16.51 9.32
C THR A 14 -0.02 -16.71 10.36
N SER A 15 0.98 -15.84 10.39
CA SER A 15 2.12 -15.95 11.32
C SER A 15 1.87 -15.37 12.71
N SER A 16 0.82 -14.55 12.85
CA SER A 16 0.51 -13.84 14.09
C SER A 16 -0.91 -14.11 14.60
N ALA A 17 -1.64 -15.05 13.99
CA ALA A 17 -2.99 -15.43 14.43
C ALA A 17 -3.05 -15.70 15.93
N GLY A 18 -4.09 -15.19 16.60
CA GLY A 18 -4.30 -15.29 18.03
C GLY A 18 -3.49 -14.31 18.90
N LYS A 19 -2.53 -13.56 18.33
CA LYS A 19 -1.81 -12.52 19.08
C LYS A 19 -2.58 -11.20 19.03
N LYS A 20 -2.45 -10.39 20.10
CA LYS A 20 -3.00 -9.02 20.09
C LYS A 20 -2.30 -8.16 19.04
N LEU A 21 -3.03 -7.25 18.41
CA LEU A 21 -2.43 -6.26 17.50
C LEU A 21 -1.33 -5.47 18.21
N SER A 22 -1.55 -5.09 19.45
CA SER A 22 -0.59 -4.34 20.28
C SER A 22 0.69 -5.13 20.62
N ALA A 23 0.71 -6.45 20.48
CA ALA A 23 1.93 -7.23 20.64
C ALA A 23 2.92 -7.07 19.49
N ILE A 24 2.43 -6.71 18.30
CA ILE A 24 3.22 -6.45 17.10
C ILE A 24 3.36 -4.94 16.87
N HIS A 25 2.29 -4.19 17.07
CA HIS A 25 2.20 -2.74 16.89
C HIS A 25 2.10 -2.07 18.25
N GLN A 26 3.25 -1.78 18.86
CA GLN A 26 3.33 -1.27 20.23
C GLN A 26 2.65 0.10 20.43
N ASP A 27 2.55 0.89 19.36
CA ASP A 27 1.80 2.15 19.32
C ASP A 27 0.29 1.98 19.54
N LEU A 28 -0.23 0.74 19.45
CA LEU A 28 -1.63 0.40 19.71
C LEU A 28 -1.89 -0.10 21.14
N VAL A 29 -0.88 -0.12 22.01
CA VAL A 29 -1.07 -0.51 23.42
C VAL A 29 -2.09 0.40 24.10
N GLY A 30 -3.12 -0.19 24.72
CA GLY A 30 -4.21 0.54 25.37
C GLY A 30 -5.27 1.11 24.44
N THR A 31 -5.13 0.97 23.12
CA THR A 31 -6.10 1.49 22.14
C THR A 31 -7.03 0.42 21.58
N THR A 32 -6.60 -0.85 21.56
CA THR A 32 -7.39 -1.96 21.05
C THR A 32 -7.00 -3.28 21.70
N GLU A 33 -7.98 -4.16 21.86
CA GLU A 33 -7.79 -5.55 22.32
C GLU A 33 -7.93 -6.54 21.14
N GLN A 34 -8.08 -6.06 19.90
CA GLN A 34 -8.28 -6.88 18.71
C GLN A 34 -7.09 -7.82 18.48
N LEU A 35 -7.40 -9.03 18.03
CA LEU A 35 -6.42 -10.07 17.71
C LEU A 35 -6.22 -10.18 16.20
N PHE A 36 -5.05 -10.65 15.80
CA PHE A 36 -4.86 -11.19 14.46
C PHE A 36 -5.63 -12.50 14.29
N THR A 37 -6.15 -12.73 13.10
CA THR A 37 -6.82 -13.98 12.72
C THR A 37 -6.18 -14.58 11.46
N ASP A 38 -6.24 -15.90 11.31
CA ASP A 38 -5.95 -16.64 10.09
C ASP A 38 -7.22 -16.98 9.28
N GLU A 39 -8.37 -16.53 9.76
CA GLU A 39 -9.64 -16.60 9.05
C GLU A 39 -9.90 -15.31 8.27
N ILE A 40 -10.38 -15.46 7.03
CA ILE A 40 -10.72 -14.34 6.15
C ILE A 40 -12.23 -14.14 6.14
N ASN A 41 -12.69 -12.97 6.55
CA ASN A 41 -14.07 -12.56 6.34
C ASN A 41 -14.22 -11.97 4.94
N THR A 42 -15.02 -12.62 4.11
CA THR A 42 -15.30 -12.17 2.73
C THR A 42 -16.48 -11.18 2.63
N ASP A 43 -17.20 -10.97 3.74
CA ASP A 43 -18.32 -10.03 3.84
C ASP A 43 -17.87 -8.73 4.48
N VAL A 44 -17.09 -7.96 3.73
CA VAL A 44 -16.58 -6.64 4.11
C VAL A 44 -16.76 -5.64 2.97
N ASP A 45 -16.94 -4.37 3.31
CA ASP A 45 -17.06 -3.30 2.29
C ASP A 45 -15.73 -3.00 1.60
N ILE A 46 -14.65 -3.02 2.36
CA ILE A 46 -13.30 -2.67 1.89
C ILE A 46 -12.27 -3.65 2.44
N LEU A 47 -11.42 -4.16 1.56
CA LEU A 47 -10.27 -4.99 1.90
C LEU A 47 -8.97 -4.27 1.51
N PHE A 48 -8.05 -4.12 2.46
CA PHE A 48 -6.68 -3.66 2.21
C PHE A 48 -5.74 -4.86 2.12
N LEU A 49 -5.05 -5.02 0.99
CA LEU A 49 -4.00 -6.03 0.81
C LEU A 49 -2.65 -5.44 1.24
N CYS A 50 -2.20 -5.83 2.44
CA CYS A 50 -0.92 -5.42 3.02
C CYS A 50 0.10 -6.56 3.03
N LEU A 51 0.07 -7.45 2.03
CA LEU A 51 0.78 -8.73 1.99
C LEU A 51 2.26 -8.62 1.57
N GLY A 52 2.71 -7.42 1.19
CA GLY A 52 4.00 -7.20 0.56
C GLY A 52 3.97 -7.51 -0.95
N HIS A 53 5.06 -7.16 -1.62
CA HIS A 53 5.17 -7.28 -3.08
C HIS A 53 5.18 -8.74 -3.53
N GLY A 54 4.50 -9.06 -4.63
CA GLY A 54 4.44 -10.38 -5.24
C GLY A 54 3.41 -11.34 -4.65
N ASN A 55 2.70 -10.97 -3.59
CA ASN A 55 1.79 -11.87 -2.88
C ASN A 55 0.30 -11.63 -3.17
N SER A 56 -0.05 -10.45 -3.68
CA SER A 56 -1.45 -10.06 -3.86
C SER A 56 -2.15 -10.89 -4.95
N LYS A 57 -1.44 -11.25 -6.01
CA LYS A 57 -1.98 -12.14 -7.07
C LYS A 57 -2.39 -13.49 -6.50
N ALA A 58 -1.48 -14.18 -5.83
CA ALA A 58 -1.74 -15.49 -5.23
C ALA A 58 -2.85 -15.44 -4.17
N PHE A 59 -2.93 -14.37 -3.39
CA PHE A 59 -4.00 -14.17 -2.43
C PHE A 59 -5.37 -14.06 -3.11
N LEU A 60 -5.48 -13.28 -4.19
CA LEU A 60 -6.72 -13.11 -4.94
C LEU A 60 -7.11 -14.31 -5.79
N GLU A 61 -6.17 -15.19 -6.12
CA GLU A 61 -6.45 -16.49 -6.76
C GLU A 61 -7.16 -17.45 -5.81
N ASN A 62 -6.76 -17.43 -4.56
CA ASN A 62 -7.24 -18.37 -3.54
C ASN A 62 -8.46 -17.85 -2.75
N ASN A 63 -8.82 -16.57 -2.90
CA ASN A 63 -9.90 -15.96 -2.12
C ASN A 63 -10.85 -15.17 -3.03
N THR A 64 -12.14 -15.45 -2.90
CA THR A 64 -13.20 -14.77 -3.65
C THR A 64 -13.96 -13.83 -2.72
N PHE A 65 -14.11 -12.58 -3.15
CA PHE A 65 -14.86 -11.55 -2.44
C PHE A 65 -16.10 -11.14 -3.22
N SER A 66 -17.06 -10.54 -2.52
CA SER A 66 -18.26 -10.00 -3.14
C SER A 66 -17.93 -8.97 -4.24
N ASN A 67 -18.79 -8.90 -5.25
CA ASN A 67 -18.69 -7.87 -6.30
C ASN A 67 -18.85 -6.45 -5.77
N THR A 68 -19.32 -6.28 -4.54
CA THR A 68 -19.45 -4.98 -3.86
C THR A 68 -18.24 -4.63 -3.02
N THR A 69 -17.41 -5.61 -2.62
CA THR A 69 -16.18 -5.39 -1.85
C THR A 69 -15.17 -4.61 -2.68
N LYS A 70 -14.73 -3.47 -2.18
CA LYS A 70 -13.61 -2.72 -2.78
C LYS A 70 -12.29 -3.27 -2.28
N ILE A 71 -11.36 -3.54 -3.20
CA ILE A 71 -10.03 -4.08 -2.88
C ILE A 71 -8.98 -3.02 -3.18
N ILE A 72 -8.20 -2.66 -2.16
CA ILE A 72 -7.11 -1.69 -2.25
C ILE A 72 -5.80 -2.44 -2.00
N ASP A 73 -5.01 -2.60 -3.07
CA ASP A 73 -3.72 -3.27 -3.00
C ASP A 73 -2.58 -2.28 -2.71
N LEU A 74 -1.80 -2.54 -1.66
CA LEU A 74 -0.65 -1.73 -1.25
C LEU A 74 0.66 -2.25 -1.84
N SER A 75 0.64 -3.40 -2.53
CA SER A 75 1.81 -3.95 -3.22
C SER A 75 2.12 -3.20 -4.52
N ASN A 76 3.14 -3.64 -5.24
CA ASN A 76 3.42 -3.15 -6.59
C ASN A 76 2.82 -4.03 -7.69
N ASP A 77 2.09 -5.09 -7.34
CA ASP A 77 1.66 -6.16 -8.24
C ASP A 77 0.76 -5.67 -9.39
N PHE A 78 0.02 -4.59 -9.19
CA PHE A 78 -0.98 -4.07 -10.14
C PHE A 78 -0.78 -2.61 -10.53
N ARG A 79 0.37 -2.00 -10.19
CA ARG A 79 0.60 -0.56 -10.41
C ARG A 79 0.91 -0.18 -11.83
N LEU A 80 1.57 -1.05 -12.59
CA LEU A 80 1.94 -0.78 -13.98
C LEU A 80 0.78 -1.15 -14.91
N THR A 81 0.62 -0.41 -16.00
CA THR A 81 -0.46 -0.62 -16.98
C THR A 81 -0.49 -2.06 -17.50
N GLN A 82 0.67 -2.66 -17.73
CA GLN A 82 0.79 -4.05 -18.17
C GLN A 82 0.34 -5.07 -17.14
N ASP A 83 0.38 -4.73 -15.85
CA ASP A 83 0.02 -5.60 -14.73
C ASP A 83 -1.35 -5.26 -14.13
N ALA A 84 -1.98 -4.19 -14.59
CA ALA A 84 -3.23 -3.66 -14.03
C ALA A 84 -4.45 -4.56 -14.26
N VAL A 85 -4.36 -5.56 -15.15
CA VAL A 85 -5.44 -6.51 -15.43
C VAL A 85 -5.04 -7.89 -14.91
N PHE A 86 -5.88 -8.43 -14.02
CA PHE A 86 -5.69 -9.74 -13.44
C PHE A 86 -7.01 -10.50 -13.36
N GLN A 87 -7.14 -11.63 -14.04
CA GLN A 87 -8.37 -12.46 -14.07
C GLN A 87 -9.65 -11.63 -14.31
N CYS A 88 -9.67 -10.80 -15.35
CA CYS A 88 -10.77 -9.86 -15.67
C CYS A 88 -11.00 -8.74 -14.62
N LYS A 89 -10.18 -8.64 -13.59
CA LYS A 89 -10.19 -7.55 -12.60
C LYS A 89 -9.28 -6.43 -13.11
N HIS A 90 -9.80 -5.24 -13.28
CA HIS A 90 -9.02 -4.08 -13.70
C HIS A 90 -8.72 -3.18 -12.49
N PHE A 91 -7.43 -3.06 -12.15
CA PHE A 91 -6.97 -2.22 -11.07
C PHE A 91 -6.74 -0.79 -11.56
N VAL A 92 -7.46 0.16 -10.96
CA VAL A 92 -7.25 1.58 -11.20
C VAL A 92 -6.07 2.08 -10.37
N TYR A 93 -5.15 2.81 -10.99
CA TYR A 93 -4.04 3.43 -10.26
C TYR A 93 -4.55 4.47 -9.27
N GLY A 94 -4.29 4.25 -8.00
CA GLY A 94 -4.93 4.87 -6.84
C GLY A 94 -4.37 6.23 -6.46
N LEU A 95 -4.03 7.10 -7.42
CA LEU A 95 -3.66 8.50 -7.18
C LEU A 95 -4.90 9.39 -7.40
N PRO A 96 -5.56 9.90 -6.33
CA PRO A 96 -6.82 10.64 -6.45
C PRO A 96 -6.70 11.92 -7.28
N GLU A 97 -5.56 12.60 -7.24
CA GLU A 97 -5.31 13.83 -7.97
C GLU A 97 -5.33 13.60 -9.49
N LEU A 98 -4.99 12.40 -9.93
CA LEU A 98 -5.01 12.00 -11.33
C LEU A 98 -6.30 11.28 -11.72
N ASN A 99 -6.79 10.37 -10.88
CA ASN A 99 -7.81 9.38 -11.24
C ASN A 99 -9.06 9.43 -10.36
N LYS A 100 -9.39 10.56 -9.73
CA LYS A 100 -10.47 10.68 -8.74
C LYS A 100 -11.80 10.06 -9.19
N THR A 101 -12.22 10.33 -10.42
CA THR A 101 -13.49 9.83 -10.96
C THR A 101 -13.45 8.31 -11.14
N ALA A 102 -12.36 7.78 -11.71
CA ALA A 102 -12.19 6.34 -11.91
C ALA A 102 -12.12 5.60 -10.56
N ILE A 103 -11.41 6.14 -9.57
CA ILE A 103 -11.27 5.55 -8.23
C ILE A 103 -12.65 5.43 -7.53
N LYS A 104 -13.52 6.43 -7.67
CA LYS A 104 -14.85 6.39 -7.05
C LYS A 104 -15.70 5.22 -7.53
N SER A 105 -15.61 4.87 -8.81
CA SER A 105 -16.36 3.78 -9.43
C SER A 105 -15.61 2.44 -9.40
N ALA A 106 -14.32 2.44 -9.12
CA ALA A 106 -13.52 1.23 -9.14
C ALA A 106 -13.85 0.28 -7.99
N GLN A 107 -13.80 -1.02 -8.29
CA GLN A 107 -13.78 -2.09 -7.30
C GLN A 107 -12.34 -2.41 -6.87
N PHE A 108 -11.38 -2.34 -7.81
CA PHE A 108 -9.99 -2.70 -7.60
C PHE A 108 -9.11 -1.47 -7.74
N ILE A 109 -8.27 -1.20 -6.73
CA ILE A 109 -7.43 -0.01 -6.67
C ILE A 109 -6.00 -0.44 -6.34
N ALA A 110 -5.03 -0.04 -7.17
CA ALA A 110 -3.60 -0.23 -6.94
C ALA A 110 -3.03 1.05 -6.29
N ASN A 111 -2.82 1.02 -4.97
CA ASN A 111 -2.29 2.17 -4.23
C ASN A 111 -0.85 2.48 -4.66
N PRO A 112 -0.50 3.72 -5.03
CA PRO A 112 0.84 4.08 -5.48
C PRO A 112 1.89 3.98 -4.37
N GLY A 113 3.15 3.79 -4.75
CA GLY A 113 4.28 3.85 -3.83
C GLY A 113 4.60 5.28 -3.41
N CYS A 114 5.27 5.45 -2.27
CA CYS A 114 5.56 6.75 -1.66
C CYS A 114 6.36 7.69 -2.60
N PHE A 115 7.46 7.23 -3.19
CA PHE A 115 8.23 8.03 -4.13
C PHE A 115 7.43 8.38 -5.38
N ALA A 116 6.72 7.41 -5.96
CA ALA A 116 5.89 7.64 -7.14
C ALA A 116 4.81 8.69 -6.86
N THR A 117 4.18 8.64 -5.68
CA THR A 117 3.19 9.63 -5.27
C THR A 117 3.81 11.02 -5.17
N ALA A 118 4.91 11.17 -4.43
CA ALA A 118 5.56 12.47 -4.24
C ALA A 118 6.03 13.09 -5.56
N ILE A 119 6.67 12.30 -6.42
CA ILE A 119 7.16 12.75 -7.73
C ILE A 119 6.00 13.15 -8.64
N GLN A 120 4.97 12.32 -8.73
CA GLN A 120 3.81 12.61 -9.57
C GLN A 120 3.07 13.86 -9.09
N LEU A 121 2.85 14.04 -7.80
CA LEU A 121 2.18 15.24 -7.27
C LEU A 121 2.96 16.52 -7.59
N ALA A 122 4.30 16.46 -7.60
CA ALA A 122 5.12 17.61 -7.98
C ALA A 122 5.07 17.91 -9.49
N ILE A 123 4.98 16.87 -10.35
CA ILE A 123 5.13 17.00 -11.79
C ILE A 123 3.78 17.14 -12.51
N LEU A 124 2.72 16.51 -12.02
CA LEU A 124 1.41 16.48 -12.69
C LEU A 124 0.87 17.87 -13.10
N PRO A 125 0.94 18.91 -12.24
CA PRO A 125 0.47 20.25 -12.63
C PRO A 125 1.23 20.83 -13.81
N LEU A 126 2.54 20.58 -13.88
CA LEU A 126 3.39 21.04 -14.97
C LEU A 126 3.14 20.25 -16.24
N ALA A 127 3.02 18.92 -16.12
CA ALA A 127 2.73 18.05 -17.26
C ALA A 127 1.36 18.34 -17.86
N ALA A 128 0.34 18.56 -17.04
CA ALA A 128 -1.02 18.91 -17.49
C ALA A 128 -1.08 20.22 -18.29
N ASN A 129 -0.13 21.12 -18.04
CA ASN A 129 -0.02 22.38 -18.78
C ASN A 129 1.03 22.34 -19.92
N GLY A 130 1.57 21.17 -20.25
CA GLY A 130 2.55 21.00 -21.32
C GLY A 130 3.90 21.66 -21.06
N LEU A 131 4.22 21.91 -19.80
CA LEU A 131 5.46 22.60 -19.39
C LEU A 131 6.65 21.64 -19.21
N VAL A 132 6.40 20.35 -19.14
CA VAL A 132 7.44 19.31 -19.07
C VAL A 132 7.80 18.91 -20.50
N LYS A 133 8.98 19.34 -20.98
CA LYS A 133 9.43 19.12 -22.36
C LYS A 133 10.65 18.21 -22.49
N ASP A 134 11.43 18.12 -21.44
CA ASP A 134 12.72 17.43 -21.45
C ASP A 134 12.82 16.40 -20.31
N ALA A 135 13.99 15.81 -20.14
CA ALA A 135 14.27 14.87 -19.06
C ALA A 135 14.07 15.51 -17.68
N ILE A 136 13.47 14.75 -16.78
CA ILE A 136 13.23 15.16 -15.41
C ILE A 136 14.29 14.53 -14.51
N HIS A 137 15.06 15.35 -13.80
CA HIS A 137 16.00 14.89 -12.80
C HIS A 137 15.35 14.95 -11.43
N VAL A 138 15.32 13.81 -10.73
CA VAL A 138 14.67 13.69 -9.41
C VAL A 138 15.70 13.35 -8.35
N ASN A 139 15.79 14.20 -7.32
CA ASN A 139 16.47 13.88 -6.08
C ASN A 139 15.42 13.70 -4.98
N ALA A 140 15.27 12.47 -4.48
CA ALA A 140 14.27 12.13 -3.49
C ALA A 140 14.93 11.47 -2.27
N VAL A 141 14.47 11.84 -1.08
CA VAL A 141 15.01 11.38 0.19
C VAL A 141 13.94 10.61 0.96
N THR A 142 14.32 9.53 1.61
CA THR A 142 13.43 8.75 2.48
C THR A 142 14.11 8.37 3.79
N GLY A 143 13.30 8.18 4.83
CA GLY A 143 13.77 7.60 6.09
C GLY A 143 13.85 6.07 6.06
N ALA A 144 14.44 5.47 7.11
CA ALA A 144 14.56 4.02 7.26
C ALA A 144 13.23 3.28 7.26
N THR A 145 12.21 3.90 7.81
CA THR A 145 10.86 3.32 7.87
C THR A 145 10.28 3.03 6.49
N GLY A 146 10.70 3.78 5.46
CA GLY A 146 10.29 3.52 4.08
C GLY A 146 10.88 2.24 3.47
N ALA A 147 11.92 1.66 4.07
CA ALA A 147 12.52 0.39 3.64
C ALA A 147 11.76 -0.84 4.15
N GLY A 148 10.74 -0.66 4.99
CA GLY A 148 9.99 -1.73 5.62
C GLY A 148 10.65 -2.28 6.89
N THR A 149 10.08 -3.36 7.44
CA THR A 149 10.50 -3.96 8.72
C THR A 149 11.60 -5.02 8.58
N ALA A 150 11.95 -5.42 7.36
CA ALA A 150 13.00 -6.40 7.14
C ALA A 150 14.36 -5.85 7.60
N LEU A 151 15.07 -6.63 8.42
CA LEU A 151 16.38 -6.27 8.90
C LEU A 151 17.39 -6.27 7.76
N SER A 152 18.18 -5.21 7.66
CA SER A 152 19.25 -5.09 6.68
C SER A 152 20.40 -4.27 7.25
N ALA A 153 21.62 -4.45 6.70
CA ALA A 153 22.78 -3.68 7.12
C ALA A 153 22.55 -2.17 6.98
N THR A 154 21.91 -1.74 5.90
CA THR A 154 21.65 -0.32 5.60
C THR A 154 20.55 0.29 6.46
N THR A 155 19.69 -0.51 7.09
CA THR A 155 18.65 -0.03 8.02
C THR A 155 19.04 -0.19 9.48
N HIS A 156 20.20 -0.81 9.76
CA HIS A 156 20.70 -0.98 11.11
C HIS A 156 21.02 0.38 11.75
N PHE A 157 20.63 0.58 13.02
CA PHE A 157 20.73 1.88 13.70
C PHE A 157 22.14 2.49 13.66
N THR A 158 23.17 1.73 13.97
CA THR A 158 24.55 2.23 13.98
C THR A 158 25.08 2.62 12.59
N TRP A 159 24.53 2.01 11.53
CA TRP A 159 24.87 2.40 10.15
C TRP A 159 24.14 3.67 9.73
N ARG A 160 22.95 3.89 10.27
CA ARG A 160 22.05 4.94 9.82
C ARG A 160 22.13 6.24 10.60
N VAL A 161 22.62 6.20 11.84
CA VAL A 161 22.72 7.42 12.65
C VAL A 161 23.69 8.39 11.97
N ASP A 162 23.22 9.61 11.75
CA ASP A 162 23.96 10.68 11.06
C ASP A 162 24.56 10.28 9.70
N ASN A 163 23.97 9.31 9.02
CA ASN A 163 24.44 8.79 7.75
C ASN A 163 23.42 8.92 6.63
N PHE A 164 23.92 9.14 5.43
CA PHE A 164 23.17 9.27 4.20
C PHE A 164 23.79 8.40 3.10
N SER A 165 23.01 7.58 2.44
CA SER A 165 23.51 6.70 1.38
C SER A 165 22.58 6.67 0.18
N ASN A 166 23.14 6.45 -1.00
CA ASN A 166 22.36 6.25 -2.21
C ASN A 166 21.56 4.95 -2.13
N TYR A 167 20.36 5.01 -2.67
CA TYR A 167 19.40 3.92 -2.71
C TYR A 167 18.85 3.80 -4.13
N LYS A 168 19.06 2.68 -4.78
CA LYS A 168 18.63 2.40 -6.17
C LYS A 168 19.04 3.49 -7.17
N ALA A 169 20.33 3.85 -7.16
CA ALA A 169 20.90 4.73 -8.17
C ALA A 169 21.13 3.95 -9.47
#